data_3ff6d4f6597b90ec9e1f4c6fee2b7fb0
#
_entry.id   3ff6d4f6597b90ec9e1f4c6fee2b7fb0
#
_cell.length_a   1.000
_cell.length_b   1.000
_cell.length_c   1.000
_cell.angle_alpha   90.00
_cell.angle_beta   90.00
_cell.angle_gamma   90.00
#
_symmetry.space_group_name_H-M   'P 1'
#
loop_
_entity.id
_entity.type
_entity.pdbx_description
1 polymer ?
#
loop_
_entity_poly.entity_id
_entity_poly.type
_entity_poly.pdbx_seq_one_letter_code
_entity_poly.pdbx_strand_id
1 'polypeptide(L)'
;MNRENRAQNKTKRRALEVLENGIPMDAPTFAHRVGIHPVRRVYAYLDHLAVFGLVVRRSDLGSKLHFQITERGLERLEWLRGQKNPTALEELIRPLVRPPSS
;
A
#
# COMPACT_ATOMS: atom_id res chain seq x y z
N MET A 1 -17.28 11.24 -1.15
CA MET A 1 -16.76 10.00 -1.64
C MET A 1 -15.31 10.07 -2.05
N ASN A 2 -14.99 11.01 -2.87
CA ASN A 2 -13.64 11.07 -3.40
C ASN A 2 -12.61 11.40 -2.34
N ARG A 3 -12.99 12.19 -1.36
CA ARG A 3 -12.06 12.55 -0.30
C ARG A 3 -11.63 11.33 0.49
N GLU A 4 -12.60 10.52 0.87
CA GLU A 4 -12.30 9.34 1.65
C GLU A 4 -11.42 8.39 0.87
N ASN A 5 -11.73 8.23 -0.41
CA ASN A 5 -10.93 7.34 -1.24
C ASN A 5 -9.50 7.83 -1.38
N ARG A 6 -9.33 9.14 -1.50
CA ARG A 6 -7.98 9.70 -1.60
C ARG A 6 -7.20 9.48 -0.31
N ALA A 7 -7.83 9.72 0.82
CA ALA A 7 -7.17 9.54 2.10
C ALA A 7 -6.79 8.09 2.31
N GLN A 8 -7.69 7.18 1.99
CA GLN A 8 -7.41 5.76 2.14
C GLN A 8 -6.30 5.32 1.21
N ASN A 9 -6.29 5.80 -0.03
CA ASN A 9 -5.26 5.44 -0.97
C ASN A 9 -3.91 6.00 -0.55
N LYS A 10 -3.89 7.20 -0.01
CA LYS A 10 -2.66 7.80 0.46
C LYS A 10 -2.08 7.01 1.61
N THR A 11 -2.92 6.61 2.55
CA THR A 11 -2.47 5.82 3.68
C THR A 11 -1.97 4.45 3.21
N LYS A 12 -2.71 3.83 2.30
CA LYS A 12 -2.32 2.53 1.78
C LYS A 12 -0.99 2.61 1.05
N ARG A 13 -0.81 3.65 0.25
CA ARG A 13 0.45 3.82 -0.46
C ARG A 13 1.61 3.94 0.51
N ARG A 14 1.44 4.77 1.55
CA ARG A 14 2.50 4.95 2.52
C ARG A 14 2.81 3.66 3.25
N ALA A 15 1.78 2.91 3.62
CA ALA A 15 1.98 1.63 4.30
C ALA A 15 2.75 0.66 3.42
N LEU A 16 2.38 0.56 2.17
CA LEU A 16 3.07 -0.36 1.27
C LEU A 16 4.48 0.11 0.97
N GLU A 17 4.71 1.42 0.92
CA GLU A 17 6.05 1.94 0.72
C GLU A 17 6.97 1.57 1.86
N VAL A 18 6.47 1.59 3.08
CA VAL A 18 7.28 1.20 4.23
C VAL A 18 7.71 -0.25 4.13
N LEU A 19 6.87 -1.08 3.51
CA LEU A 19 7.16 -2.51 3.38
C LEU A 19 7.78 -2.87 2.02
N GLU A 20 8.05 -1.87 1.19
CA GLU A 20 8.43 -2.12 -0.20
C GLU A 20 9.70 -2.93 -0.35
N ASN A 21 10.62 -2.80 0.58
CA ASN A 21 11.90 -3.51 0.48
C ASN A 21 11.76 -5.02 0.66
N GLY A 22 10.57 -5.50 1.01
CA GLY A 22 10.35 -6.93 1.17
C GLY A 22 10.82 -7.50 2.48
N ILE A 23 11.32 -6.67 3.38
CA ILE A 23 11.79 -7.13 4.68
C ILE A 23 10.61 -7.21 5.64
N PRO A 24 10.38 -8.36 6.27
CA PRO A 24 9.29 -8.47 7.23
C PRO A 24 9.44 -7.48 8.38
N MET A 25 8.32 -6.95 8.83
CA MET A 25 8.32 -5.91 9.86
C MET A 25 7.24 -6.21 10.87
N ASP A 26 7.54 -6.05 12.15
CA ASP A 26 6.52 -6.23 13.17
C ASP A 26 5.64 -4.98 13.25
N ALA A 27 4.49 -5.12 13.90
CA ALA A 27 3.51 -4.05 13.93
C ALA A 27 4.01 -2.80 14.67
N PRO A 28 4.69 -2.91 15.82
CA PRO A 28 5.19 -1.70 16.46
C PRO A 28 6.16 -0.91 15.61
N THR A 29 7.05 -1.59 14.91
CA THR A 29 7.99 -0.91 14.03
C THR A 29 7.27 -0.26 12.87
N PHE A 30 6.31 -0.98 12.30
CA PHE A 30 5.51 -0.45 11.21
C PHE A 30 4.72 0.77 11.66
N ALA A 31 4.13 0.69 12.86
CA ALA A 31 3.37 1.81 13.41
C ALA A 31 4.22 3.06 13.51
N HIS A 32 5.44 2.88 14.01
CA HIS A 32 6.35 4.01 14.15
C HIS A 32 6.66 4.64 12.80
N ARG A 33 6.89 3.82 11.80
CA ARG A 33 7.29 4.32 10.50
C ARG A 33 6.16 4.98 9.73
N VAL A 34 4.93 4.46 9.87
CA VAL A 34 3.80 5.06 9.16
C VAL A 34 3.10 6.13 9.98
N GLY A 35 3.37 6.19 11.29
CA GLY A 35 2.75 7.20 12.12
C GLY A 35 1.31 6.91 12.49
N ILE A 36 0.95 5.64 12.62
CA ILE A 36 -0.39 5.25 13.02
C ILE A 36 -0.38 4.84 14.48
N HIS A 37 -1.27 5.37 15.25
CA HIS A 37 -1.37 5.09 16.68
C HIS A 37 -2.82 4.92 17.05
N PRO A 38 -3.13 4.11 18.04
CA PRO A 38 -2.26 3.19 18.78
C PRO A 38 -1.93 1.94 17.96
N VAL A 39 -1.03 1.12 18.49
CA VAL A 39 -0.54 -0.06 17.76
C VAL A 39 -1.66 -1.01 17.37
N ARG A 40 -2.68 -1.15 18.25
CA ARG A 40 -3.77 -2.07 17.93
C ARG A 40 -4.50 -1.65 16.65
N ARG A 41 -4.52 -0.36 16.35
CA ARG A 41 -5.11 0.12 15.11
C ARG A 41 -4.29 -0.34 13.91
N VAL A 42 -2.97 -0.42 14.12
CA VAL A 42 -2.08 -0.92 13.10
C VAL A 42 -2.34 -2.39 12.80
N TYR A 43 -2.55 -3.19 13.85
CA TYR A 43 -2.87 -4.60 13.64
C TYR A 43 -4.12 -4.76 12.79
N ALA A 44 -5.16 -4.00 13.11
CA ALA A 44 -6.38 -4.06 12.33
C ALA A 44 -6.14 -3.66 10.88
N TYR A 45 -5.32 -2.64 10.67
CA TYR A 45 -5.04 -2.18 9.33
C TYR A 45 -4.21 -3.20 8.55
N LEU A 46 -3.20 -3.78 9.17
CA LEU A 46 -2.39 -4.79 8.51
C LEU A 46 -3.20 -6.04 8.20
N ASP A 47 -4.10 -6.43 9.10
CA ASP A 47 -4.99 -7.54 8.81
C ASP A 47 -5.88 -7.24 7.62
N HIS A 48 -6.32 -5.99 7.51
CA HIS A 48 -7.11 -5.56 6.37
C HIS A 48 -6.31 -5.72 5.07
N LEU A 49 -5.07 -5.31 5.08
CA LEU A 49 -4.21 -5.47 3.90
C LEU A 49 -4.00 -6.94 3.59
N ALA A 50 -3.90 -7.77 4.63
CA ALA A 50 -3.70 -9.21 4.42
C ALA A 50 -4.92 -9.85 3.78
N VAL A 51 -6.12 -9.40 4.17
CA VAL A 51 -7.34 -9.92 3.57
C VAL A 51 -7.35 -9.68 2.05
N PHE A 52 -6.80 -8.56 1.63
CA PHE A 52 -6.73 -8.27 0.20
C PHE A 52 -5.50 -8.87 -0.47
N GLY A 53 -4.70 -9.61 0.28
CA GLY A 53 -3.54 -10.28 -0.31
C GLY A 53 -2.36 -9.38 -0.56
N LEU A 54 -2.37 -8.18 -0.01
CA LEU A 54 -1.30 -7.21 -0.24
C LEU A 54 -0.10 -7.44 0.67
N VAL A 55 -0.35 -8.01 1.85
CA VAL A 55 0.70 -8.41 2.77
C VAL A 55 0.41 -9.80 3.27
N VAL A 56 1.41 -10.45 3.81
CA VAL A 56 1.28 -11.78 4.40
C VAL A 56 1.77 -11.70 5.84
N ARG A 57 1.07 -12.41 6.72
CA ARG A 57 1.44 -12.49 8.13
C ARG A 57 2.44 -13.62 8.31
N ARG A 58 3.50 -13.34 9.06
CA ARG A 58 4.53 -14.34 9.29
C ARG A 58 4.78 -14.46 10.78
N SER A 59 4.63 -15.66 11.29
CA SER A 59 4.88 -15.97 12.68
C SER A 59 6.10 -16.85 12.87
N ASP A 60 6.85 -17.07 11.80
CA ASP A 60 8.00 -17.95 11.81
C ASP A 60 9.32 -17.21 12.05
N LEU A 61 9.27 -15.93 12.35
CA LEU A 61 10.45 -15.11 12.45
C LEU A 61 10.75 -14.70 13.89
N GLY A 62 10.42 -15.56 14.84
CA GLY A 62 10.63 -15.28 16.23
C GLY A 62 9.34 -15.19 17.00
N SER A 63 9.37 -14.53 18.14
CA SER A 63 8.21 -14.48 19.02
C SER A 63 7.19 -13.44 18.59
N LYS A 64 7.55 -12.53 17.68
CA LYS A 64 6.67 -11.48 17.25
C LYS A 64 6.07 -11.78 15.90
N LEU A 65 4.84 -11.31 15.70
CA LEU A 65 4.17 -11.42 14.42
C LEU A 65 4.74 -10.36 13.47
N HIS A 66 5.15 -10.80 12.30
CA HIS A 66 5.69 -9.90 11.27
C HIS A 66 4.78 -9.87 10.08
N PHE A 67 4.89 -8.79 9.31
CA PHE A 67 4.12 -8.63 8.08
C PHE A 67 5.09 -8.31 6.95
N GLN A 68 4.82 -8.87 5.79
CA GLN A 68 5.69 -8.73 4.63
C GLN A 68 4.85 -8.45 3.40
N ILE A 69 5.32 -7.54 2.55
CA ILE A 69 4.60 -7.22 1.34
C ILE A 69 4.63 -8.42 0.38
N THR A 70 3.55 -8.60 -0.36
CA THR A 70 3.46 -9.66 -1.36
C THR A 70 3.69 -9.06 -2.73
N GLU A 71 3.80 -9.94 -3.73
CA GLU A 71 3.88 -9.47 -5.10
C GLU A 71 2.65 -8.64 -5.46
N ARG A 72 1.49 -9.09 -5.01
CA ARG A 72 0.26 -8.34 -5.23
C ARG A 72 0.32 -6.99 -4.55
N GLY A 73 0.95 -6.92 -3.38
CA GLY A 73 1.14 -5.66 -2.70
C GLY A 73 2.03 -4.71 -3.48
N LEU A 74 3.08 -5.24 -4.09
CA LEU A 74 3.97 -4.43 -4.91
C LEU A 74 3.24 -3.88 -6.14
N GLU A 75 2.41 -4.71 -6.76
CA GLU A 75 1.62 -4.27 -7.90
C GLU A 75 0.66 -3.16 -7.51
N ARG A 76 0.02 -3.33 -6.36
CA ARG A 76 -0.90 -2.31 -5.89
C ARG A 76 -0.17 -1.02 -5.56
N LEU A 77 1.03 -1.13 -5.02
CA LEU A 77 1.83 0.06 -4.73
C LEU A 77 2.14 0.83 -6.00
N GLU A 78 2.50 0.13 -7.06
CA GLU A 78 2.76 0.79 -8.32
C GLU A 78 1.53 1.48 -8.86
N TRP A 79 0.39 0.81 -8.75
CA TRP A 79 -0.86 1.41 -9.17
C TRP A 79 -1.15 2.68 -8.39
N LEU A 80 -0.93 2.64 -7.08
CA LEU A 80 -1.19 3.79 -6.21
C LEU A 80 -0.25 4.95 -6.53
N ARG A 81 0.98 4.64 -6.88
CA ARG A 81 1.93 5.67 -7.28
C ARG A 81 1.50 6.36 -8.56
N GLY A 82 0.86 5.63 -9.46
CA GLY A 82 0.31 6.21 -10.65
C GLY A 82 -0.82 7.19 -10.37
N GLN A 83 -1.56 6.96 -9.31
CA GLN A 83 -2.65 7.86 -8.93
C GLN A 83 -2.13 9.19 -8.42
N LYS A 84 -0.89 9.21 -8.00
CA LYS A 84 -0.32 10.42 -7.42
C LYS A 84 -0.22 11.54 -8.45
N ASN A 85 -0.06 11.19 -9.71
CA ASN A 85 0.07 12.19 -10.76
C ASN A 85 -0.85 11.84 -11.92
N PRO A 86 -2.13 12.03 -11.75
CA PRO A 86 -3.10 11.62 -12.77
C PRO A 86 -2.93 12.36 -14.10
N THR A 87 -2.49 13.60 -14.06
CA THR A 87 -2.32 14.35 -15.29
C THR A 87 -1.24 13.73 -16.16
N ALA A 88 -0.12 13.39 -15.56
CA ALA A 88 0.97 12.76 -16.32
C ALA A 88 0.52 11.42 -16.86
N LEU A 89 -0.23 10.69 -16.06
CA LEU A 89 -0.73 9.39 -16.49
C LEU A 89 -1.65 9.55 -17.69
N GLU A 90 -2.52 10.53 -17.64
CA GLU A 90 -3.44 10.77 -18.74
C GLU A 90 -2.69 11.11 -20.01
N GLU A 91 -1.66 11.91 -19.90
CA GLU A 91 -0.88 12.28 -21.06
C GLU A 91 -0.18 11.09 -21.69
N LEU A 92 0.31 10.18 -20.85
CA LEU A 92 0.94 8.98 -21.36
C LEU A 92 -0.04 8.07 -22.06
N ILE A 93 -1.21 7.93 -21.50
CA ILE A 93 -2.20 7.00 -22.04
C ILE A 93 -2.91 7.57 -23.26
N ARG A 94 -3.19 8.86 -23.22
CA ARG A 94 -4.02 9.48 -24.24
C ARG A 94 -3.50 9.27 -25.65
N PRO A 95 -2.23 9.52 -25.92
CA PRO A 95 -1.74 9.33 -27.28
C PRO A 95 -1.82 7.88 -27.74
N LEU A 96 -1.68 6.95 -26.81
CA LEU A 96 -1.64 5.54 -27.16
C LEU A 96 -3.03 4.94 -27.25
N VAL A 97 -3.92 5.39 -26.39
CA VAL A 97 -5.22 4.74 -26.26
C VAL A 97 -6.27 5.39 -27.15
N ARG A 98 -6.23 6.69 -27.28
CA ARG A 98 -7.29 7.40 -27.95
C ARG A 98 -6.82 8.49 -28.90
N PRO A 99 -5.85 8.25 -29.69
CA PRO A 99 -5.39 9.32 -30.58
C PRO A 99 -6.51 9.84 -31.50
N PRO A 100 -7.24 8.97 -32.13
CA PRO A 100 -8.26 9.46 -33.06
C PRO A 100 -9.51 9.96 -32.38
N SER A 101 -9.80 9.40 -31.24
CA SER A 101 -11.06 9.72 -30.60
C SER A 101 -11.02 11.00 -29.83
N SER A 102 -9.88 11.52 -29.68
CA SER A 102 -9.72 12.72 -28.87
C SER A 102 -10.80 13.75 -29.06
#